data_0948fd68e5bf9fc0d5739abbcae9ac5d
#
_entry.id   0948fd68e5bf9fc0d5739abbcae9ac5d
#
_cell.length_a   1.000
_cell.length_b   1.000
_cell.length_c   1.000
_cell.angle_alpha   90.00
_cell.angle_beta   90.00
_cell.angle_gamma   90.00
#
_symmetry.space_group_name_H-M   'P 1'
#
loop_
_entity.id
_entity.type
_entity.pdbx_description
1 polymer ?
#
loop_
_entity_poly.entity_id
_entity_poly.type
_entity_poly.pdbx_seq_one_letter_code
_entity_poly.pdbx_strand_id
1 'polypeptide(L)'
;EKTFNDIYQESRAIGTFLHEKNHYNEPIVVFMGKQPRTIVTFYGVIYSGNYYVPIDEEMPKHRIELIFQSLNPKAVICDEETSSLLDSYGFNGNVYLYHEMIKTEANGDIINNIRDKQLDTDPIYIVFTSGSTGVPKGVVACHRSVIDYIENLSEVLSFNEDTVFGNQTPLYVDACLKELYPTLKFGATTYLIPKSLFMFPLQLVEFLNEHKINTICWVVSALTMISALGAFKKEVPRYLHTIAFGSEVFPIKQFNLWKKYRPEARFINLYGPTEATGMSCYYEVNREFQLDDVIPIGKPFKNTEIILLDEDMKVPDKGEVGEICIRGTSLTLGYYKNFEKTNEVFVQNPLNDRYPELIYCTGDLGKYNGEGELVFISRKDNQIKHMGHRIELGEIEIVANMMENMQNACCLFDNDRKKIILFYVGDITSAEVANYLKEKLPRYMVPNLIRALDKMPLTANGKIDRVGLKDYK
;
A
#
# COMPACT_ATOMS: atom_id res chain seq x y z
N GLU A 1 -17.37 0.99 17.70
CA GLU A 1 -18.23 1.40 16.58
C GLU A 1 -18.30 2.92 16.52
N LYS A 2 -18.40 3.49 15.29
CA LYS A 2 -18.64 4.91 15.03
C LYS A 2 -19.74 5.04 13.99
N THR A 3 -20.73 5.86 14.29
CA THR A 3 -21.79 6.24 13.32
C THR A 3 -21.28 7.37 12.42
N PHE A 4 -22.00 7.63 11.31
CA PHE A 4 -21.71 8.80 10.47
C PHE A 4 -21.80 10.12 11.23
N ASN A 5 -22.73 10.23 12.18
CA ASN A 5 -22.83 11.41 13.04
C ASN A 5 -21.60 11.56 13.94
N ASP A 6 -21.10 10.47 14.56
CA ASP A 6 -19.89 10.51 15.37
C ASP A 6 -18.68 10.95 14.52
N ILE A 7 -18.52 10.35 13.33
CA ILE A 7 -17.45 10.71 12.39
C ILE A 7 -17.54 12.21 12.05
N TYR A 8 -18.72 12.69 11.71
CA TYR A 8 -18.94 14.10 11.32
C TYR A 8 -18.61 15.07 12.45
N GLN A 9 -19.12 14.83 13.67
CA GLN A 9 -18.92 15.72 14.81
C GLN A 9 -17.46 15.70 15.28
N GLU A 10 -16.90 14.51 15.51
CA GLU A 10 -15.56 14.37 16.04
C GLU A 10 -14.49 14.84 15.04
N SER A 11 -14.64 14.57 13.74
CA SER A 11 -13.69 15.06 12.73
C SER A 11 -13.68 16.59 12.63
N ARG A 12 -14.84 17.22 12.74
CA ARG A 12 -14.94 18.71 12.75
C ARG A 12 -14.37 19.30 14.03
N ALA A 13 -14.56 18.66 15.17
CA ALA A 13 -13.94 19.06 16.44
C ALA A 13 -12.40 19.04 16.32
N ILE A 14 -11.84 17.94 15.79
CA ILE A 14 -10.40 17.80 15.52
C ILE A 14 -9.93 18.88 14.54
N GLY A 15 -10.68 19.13 13.46
CA GLY A 15 -10.36 20.15 12.48
C GLY A 15 -10.30 21.56 13.08
N THR A 16 -11.28 21.89 13.93
CA THR A 16 -11.32 23.16 14.67
C THR A 16 -10.12 23.27 15.62
N PHE A 17 -9.86 22.22 16.42
CA PHE A 17 -8.73 22.19 17.36
C PHE A 17 -7.39 22.45 16.66
N LEU A 18 -7.10 21.76 15.56
CA LEU A 18 -5.84 21.91 14.83
C LEU A 18 -5.70 23.34 14.27
N HIS A 19 -6.78 23.92 13.76
CA HIS A 19 -6.78 25.31 13.28
C HIS A 19 -6.48 26.30 14.41
N GLU A 20 -7.08 26.13 15.58
CA GLU A 20 -6.82 26.96 16.78
C GLU A 20 -5.38 26.84 17.28
N LYS A 21 -4.71 25.71 16.98
CA LYS A 21 -3.27 25.50 17.21
C LYS A 21 -2.38 26.04 16.08
N ASN A 22 -2.94 26.75 15.11
CA ASN A 22 -2.26 27.34 13.95
C ASN A 22 -1.59 26.29 13.03
N HIS A 23 -2.16 25.11 12.90
CA HIS A 23 -1.76 24.12 11.89
C HIS A 23 -2.54 24.33 10.60
N TYR A 24 -1.83 24.53 9.49
CA TYR A 24 -2.42 24.66 8.15
C TYR A 24 -1.41 24.25 7.07
N ASN A 25 -1.87 23.45 6.10
CA ASN A 25 -1.09 22.95 4.96
C ASN A 25 0.26 22.32 5.35
N GLU A 26 0.24 21.50 6.39
CA GLU A 26 1.41 20.77 6.87
C GLU A 26 1.10 19.30 7.21
N PRO A 27 2.13 18.42 7.23
CA PRO A 27 1.92 17.02 7.59
C PRO A 27 1.63 16.87 9.08
N ILE A 28 0.51 16.23 9.39
CA ILE A 28 0.14 15.85 10.75
C ILE A 28 0.25 14.34 10.88
N VAL A 29 1.15 13.87 11.72
CA VAL A 29 1.32 12.44 11.96
C VAL A 29 0.13 11.93 12.78
N VAL A 30 -0.45 10.82 12.33
CA VAL A 30 -1.48 10.07 13.08
C VAL A 30 -0.85 8.75 13.51
N PHE A 31 -0.45 8.69 14.78
CA PHE A 31 0.23 7.56 15.39
C PHE A 31 -0.74 6.79 16.26
N MET A 32 -1.55 5.98 15.62
CA MET A 32 -2.65 5.23 16.26
C MET A 32 -2.86 3.91 15.52
N GLY A 33 -3.30 2.88 16.25
CA GLY A 33 -3.60 1.57 15.71
C GLY A 33 -4.78 1.52 14.73
N LYS A 34 -5.04 0.35 14.18
CA LYS A 34 -6.16 0.09 13.27
C LYS A 34 -7.50 0.11 13.98
N GLN A 35 -8.09 1.29 14.14
CA GLN A 35 -9.31 1.53 14.91
C GLN A 35 -10.20 2.59 14.22
N PRO A 36 -11.52 2.63 14.50
CA PRO A 36 -12.41 3.65 13.93
C PRO A 36 -11.99 5.09 14.27
N ARG A 37 -11.45 5.35 15.48
CA ARG A 37 -10.96 6.68 15.90
C ARG A 37 -9.80 7.18 15.03
N THR A 38 -8.97 6.28 14.52
CA THR A 38 -7.87 6.64 13.61
C THR A 38 -8.40 7.20 12.29
N ILE A 39 -9.48 6.61 11.77
CA ILE A 39 -10.16 7.09 10.55
C ILE A 39 -10.80 8.46 10.78
N VAL A 40 -11.48 8.63 11.92
CA VAL A 40 -12.01 9.94 12.34
C VAL A 40 -10.92 10.99 12.39
N THR A 41 -9.73 10.63 12.90
CA THR A 41 -8.57 11.52 12.96
C THR A 41 -8.07 11.91 11.58
N PHE A 42 -8.03 10.98 10.61
CA PHE A 42 -7.66 11.31 9.23
C PHE A 42 -8.58 12.40 8.66
N TYR A 43 -9.89 12.23 8.82
CA TYR A 43 -10.85 13.24 8.35
C TYR A 43 -10.74 14.56 9.12
N GLY A 44 -10.45 14.50 10.42
CA GLY A 44 -10.22 15.70 11.23
C GLY A 44 -9.00 16.49 10.76
N VAL A 45 -7.93 15.82 10.40
CA VAL A 45 -6.74 16.45 9.80
C VAL A 45 -7.10 17.11 8.46
N ILE A 46 -7.89 16.44 7.62
CA ILE A 46 -8.35 17.00 6.34
C ILE A 46 -9.24 18.23 6.58
N TYR A 47 -10.17 18.20 7.54
CA TYR A 47 -11.02 19.36 7.88
C TYR A 47 -10.24 20.57 8.37
N SER A 48 -9.03 20.36 8.91
CA SER A 48 -8.16 21.47 9.34
C SER A 48 -7.33 22.10 8.21
N GLY A 49 -7.45 21.61 6.97
CA GLY A 49 -6.64 22.04 5.83
C GLY A 49 -5.22 21.50 5.86
N ASN A 50 -4.98 20.43 6.60
CA ASN A 50 -3.72 19.70 6.70
C ASN A 50 -3.81 18.33 6.00
N TYR A 51 -2.70 17.63 5.90
CA TYR A 51 -2.65 16.29 5.32
C TYR A 51 -2.11 15.27 6.34
N TYR A 52 -2.78 14.12 6.41
CA TYR A 52 -2.43 13.11 7.42
C TYR A 52 -1.27 12.22 6.97
N VAL A 53 -0.48 11.78 7.95
CA VAL A 53 0.62 10.84 7.78
C VAL A 53 0.40 9.67 8.72
N PRO A 54 -0.17 8.55 8.25
CA PRO A 54 -0.49 7.43 9.12
C PRO A 54 0.77 6.63 9.44
N ILE A 55 0.97 6.37 10.73
CA ILE A 55 2.05 5.52 11.25
C ILE A 55 1.44 4.50 12.21
N ASP A 56 1.80 3.23 12.01
CA ASP A 56 1.34 2.12 12.82
C ASP A 56 2.26 1.92 14.04
N GLU A 57 1.69 1.69 15.21
CA GLU A 57 2.43 1.47 16.46
C GLU A 57 3.26 0.18 16.46
N GLU A 58 2.91 -0.78 15.61
CA GLU A 58 3.68 -2.01 15.45
C GLU A 58 4.92 -1.85 14.54
N MET A 59 5.11 -0.68 13.93
CA MET A 59 6.33 -0.42 13.13
C MET A 59 7.56 -0.43 14.04
N PRO A 60 8.69 -1.01 13.57
CA PRO A 60 9.94 -0.94 14.32
C PRO A 60 10.35 0.50 14.61
N LYS A 61 10.84 0.75 15.83
CA LYS A 61 11.32 2.06 16.29
C LYS A 61 12.23 2.75 15.27
N HIS A 62 13.22 2.03 14.76
CA HIS A 62 14.17 2.55 13.77
C HIS A 62 13.46 3.08 12.50
N ARG A 63 12.41 2.40 12.02
CA ARG A 63 11.66 2.86 10.86
C ARG A 63 10.87 4.14 11.14
N ILE A 64 10.27 4.24 12.33
CA ILE A 64 9.56 5.45 12.77
C ILE A 64 10.52 6.63 12.88
N GLU A 65 11.72 6.40 13.45
CA GLU A 65 12.77 7.42 13.53
C GLU A 65 13.20 7.93 12.14
N LEU A 66 13.39 7.05 11.17
CA LEU A 66 13.70 7.42 9.78
C LEU A 66 12.57 8.23 9.14
N ILE A 67 11.31 7.86 9.38
CA ILE A 67 10.15 8.61 8.90
C ILE A 67 10.12 10.01 9.55
N PHE A 68 10.32 10.12 10.86
CA PHE A 68 10.34 11.40 11.57
C PHE A 68 11.50 12.29 11.10
N GLN A 69 12.68 11.73 10.84
CA GLN A 69 13.81 12.48 10.28
C GLN A 69 13.49 13.03 8.89
N SER A 70 12.90 12.22 8.02
CA SER A 70 12.52 12.64 6.66
C SER A 70 11.39 13.65 6.67
N LEU A 71 10.36 13.44 7.49
CA LEU A 71 9.16 14.25 7.56
C LEU A 71 9.39 15.57 8.32
N ASN A 72 10.14 15.51 9.44
CA ASN A 72 10.28 16.58 10.42
C ASN A 72 8.91 17.15 10.85
N PRO A 73 8.02 16.33 11.43
CA PRO A 73 6.66 16.72 11.72
C PRO A 73 6.63 17.70 12.90
N LYS A 74 5.72 18.70 12.85
CA LYS A 74 5.51 19.62 13.96
C LYS A 74 4.53 19.08 14.99
N ALA A 75 3.63 18.19 14.57
CA ALA A 75 2.57 17.64 15.41
C ALA A 75 2.35 16.15 15.17
N VAL A 76 2.04 15.44 16.25
CA VAL A 76 1.61 14.05 16.27
C VAL A 76 0.29 13.95 17.02
N ILE A 77 -0.70 13.30 16.42
CA ILE A 77 -1.93 12.89 17.08
C ILE A 77 -1.80 11.43 17.48
N CYS A 78 -2.09 11.12 18.72
CA CYS A 78 -2.02 9.79 19.29
C CYS A 78 -3.21 9.51 20.24
N ASP A 79 -3.27 8.33 20.74
CA ASP A 79 -4.14 7.96 21.86
C ASP A 79 -3.32 7.63 23.12
N GLU A 80 -3.97 7.20 24.18
CA GLU A 80 -3.32 6.89 25.45
C GLU A 80 -2.36 5.70 25.33
N GLU A 81 -2.65 4.76 24.42
CA GLU A 81 -1.83 3.57 24.20
C GLU A 81 -0.52 3.92 23.48
N THR A 82 -0.59 4.82 22.51
CA THR A 82 0.56 5.17 21.66
C THR A 82 1.35 6.38 22.17
N SER A 83 0.76 7.25 23.00
CA SER A 83 1.42 8.46 23.53
C SER A 83 2.71 8.16 24.29
N SER A 84 2.70 7.11 25.12
CA SER A 84 3.87 6.72 25.91
C SER A 84 5.07 6.23 25.05
N LEU A 85 4.81 5.80 23.82
CA LEU A 85 5.84 5.36 22.90
C LEU A 85 6.62 6.54 22.28
N LEU A 86 5.96 7.70 22.12
CA LEU A 86 6.57 8.89 21.49
C LEU A 86 7.81 9.40 22.21
N ASP A 87 7.82 9.35 23.54
CA ASP A 87 8.98 9.74 24.36
C ASP A 87 10.22 8.93 23.98
N SER A 88 10.01 7.65 23.66
CA SER A 88 11.10 6.74 23.28
C SER A 88 11.67 7.02 21.89
N TYR A 89 10.95 7.76 21.02
CA TYR A 89 11.38 8.11 19.66
C TYR A 89 12.04 9.48 19.57
N GLY A 90 12.17 10.20 20.71
CA GLY A 90 12.79 11.53 20.75
C GLY A 90 12.02 12.61 19.99
N PHE A 91 10.72 12.49 19.89
CA PHE A 91 9.87 13.50 19.26
C PHE A 91 9.76 14.74 20.15
N ASN A 92 10.06 15.92 19.59
CA ASN A 92 10.09 17.19 20.31
C ASN A 92 9.01 18.19 19.83
N GLY A 93 8.04 17.73 19.02
CA GLY A 93 6.94 18.56 18.53
C GLY A 93 5.72 18.52 19.45
N ASN A 94 4.59 19.06 18.95
CA ASN A 94 3.33 19.02 19.68
C ASN A 94 2.72 17.63 19.66
N VAL A 95 2.33 17.12 20.81
CA VAL A 95 1.59 15.86 20.97
C VAL A 95 0.17 16.18 21.36
N TYR A 96 -0.79 15.69 20.59
CA TYR A 96 -2.22 15.89 20.83
C TYR A 96 -2.91 14.54 21.04
N LEU A 97 -3.70 14.47 22.09
CA LEU A 97 -4.47 13.27 22.42
C LEU A 97 -5.86 13.32 21.76
N TYR A 98 -6.23 12.26 21.05
CA TYR A 98 -7.52 12.13 20.38
C TYR A 98 -8.69 12.51 21.28
N HIS A 99 -8.75 11.96 22.52
CA HIS A 99 -9.84 12.16 23.46
C HIS A 99 -9.93 13.60 23.99
N GLU A 100 -8.86 14.40 23.90
CA GLU A 100 -8.87 15.82 24.21
C GLU A 100 -9.39 16.65 23.05
N MET A 101 -8.92 16.32 21.84
CA MET A 101 -9.29 17.05 20.62
C MET A 101 -10.79 16.97 20.34
N ILE A 102 -11.42 15.82 20.52
CA ILE A 102 -12.86 15.63 20.26
C ILE A 102 -13.78 16.37 21.25
N LYS A 103 -13.23 16.93 22.37
CA LYS A 103 -13.97 17.78 23.30
C LYS A 103 -14.10 19.23 22.81
N THR A 104 -13.35 19.60 21.77
CA THR A 104 -13.44 20.93 21.18
C THR A 104 -14.80 21.11 20.52
N GLU A 105 -15.44 22.23 20.76
CA GLU A 105 -16.68 22.57 20.07
C GLU A 105 -16.39 22.85 18.57
N ALA A 106 -17.04 22.07 17.71
CA ALA A 106 -16.85 22.21 16.27
C ALA A 106 -17.34 23.57 15.74
N ASN A 107 -16.46 24.37 15.20
CA ASN A 107 -16.78 25.69 14.66
C ASN A 107 -17.00 25.63 13.14
N GLY A 108 -18.26 25.81 12.74
CA GLY A 108 -18.67 25.76 11.32
C GLY A 108 -18.01 26.83 10.45
N ASP A 109 -17.83 28.04 10.98
CA ASP A 109 -17.23 29.15 10.21
C ASP A 109 -15.75 28.90 9.95
N ILE A 110 -15.01 28.38 10.94
CA ILE A 110 -13.62 27.96 10.78
C ILE A 110 -13.51 26.92 9.66
N ILE A 111 -14.30 25.84 9.76
CA ILE A 111 -14.27 24.73 8.77
C ILE A 111 -14.64 25.23 7.36
N ASN A 112 -15.65 26.08 7.24
CA ASN A 112 -16.04 26.66 5.95
C ASN A 112 -14.93 27.55 5.37
N ASN A 113 -14.32 28.42 6.19
CA ASN A 113 -13.22 29.28 5.77
C ASN A 113 -11.98 28.49 5.32
N ILE A 114 -11.71 27.33 5.94
CA ILE A 114 -10.64 26.41 5.52
C ILE A 114 -11.00 25.84 4.15
N ARG A 115 -12.20 25.25 4.01
CA ARG A 115 -12.66 24.63 2.78
C ARG A 115 -12.64 25.60 1.59
N ASP A 116 -13.02 26.84 1.79
CA ASP A 116 -13.06 27.86 0.74
C ASP A 116 -11.65 28.24 0.22
N LYS A 117 -10.60 27.93 0.97
CA LYS A 117 -9.19 28.17 0.60
C LYS A 117 -8.50 26.94 0.03
N GLN A 118 -9.01 25.74 0.31
CA GLN A 118 -8.41 24.51 -0.17
C GLN A 118 -8.57 24.34 -1.69
N LEU A 119 -7.51 23.90 -2.33
CA LEU A 119 -7.51 23.50 -3.73
C LEU A 119 -7.55 21.96 -3.83
N ASP A 120 -8.12 21.45 -4.88
CA ASP A 120 -8.13 20.00 -5.11
C ASP A 120 -6.73 19.43 -5.42
N THR A 121 -5.76 20.31 -5.71
CA THR A 121 -4.35 19.98 -5.86
C THR A 121 -3.57 20.00 -4.53
N ASP A 122 -4.19 20.44 -3.43
CA ASP A 122 -3.55 20.39 -2.13
C ASP A 122 -3.33 18.94 -1.67
N PRO A 123 -2.26 18.68 -0.89
CA PRO A 123 -2.03 17.35 -0.32
C PRO A 123 -3.17 16.89 0.59
N ILE A 124 -3.47 15.59 0.56
CA ILE A 124 -4.46 14.96 1.44
C ILE A 124 -3.82 13.97 2.41
N TYR A 125 -2.79 13.25 1.95
CA TYR A 125 -2.01 12.34 2.80
C TYR A 125 -0.57 12.18 2.31
N ILE A 126 0.29 11.66 3.21
CA ILE A 126 1.57 11.06 2.88
C ILE A 126 1.58 9.62 3.38
N VAL A 127 1.81 8.66 2.48
CA VAL A 127 2.00 7.25 2.81
C VAL A 127 3.46 6.88 2.55
N PHE A 128 4.13 6.29 3.55
CA PHE A 128 5.52 5.88 3.44
C PHE A 128 5.65 4.46 2.87
N THR A 129 6.43 4.33 1.80
CA THR A 129 6.79 3.06 1.17
C THR A 129 8.27 2.73 1.39
N SER A 130 8.65 1.47 1.11
CA SER A 130 10.07 1.08 1.14
C SER A 130 10.89 1.89 0.12
N GLY A 131 12.13 2.21 0.49
CA GLY A 131 13.06 2.96 -0.34
C GLY A 131 14.31 2.15 -0.69
N SER A 132 14.75 2.23 -1.94
CA SER A 132 15.96 1.54 -2.43
C SER A 132 17.25 1.96 -1.72
N THR A 133 17.25 3.09 -1.02
CA THR A 133 18.37 3.61 -0.23
C THR A 133 18.29 3.23 1.25
N GLY A 134 17.33 2.40 1.67
CA GLY A 134 17.09 2.06 3.08
C GLY A 134 16.25 3.09 3.85
N VAL A 135 16.02 4.28 3.28
CA VAL A 135 15.17 5.32 3.87
C VAL A 135 13.78 5.25 3.26
N PRO A 136 12.71 5.16 4.06
CA PRO A 136 11.34 5.16 3.55
C PRO A 136 11.02 6.41 2.74
N LYS A 137 10.26 6.26 1.63
CA LYS A 137 9.82 7.35 0.76
C LYS A 137 8.38 7.73 1.08
N GLY A 138 8.10 8.98 1.36
CA GLY A 138 6.74 9.49 1.57
C GLY A 138 6.09 9.88 0.25
N VAL A 139 5.09 9.15 -0.21
CA VAL A 139 4.31 9.46 -1.42
C VAL A 139 3.20 10.42 -1.05
N VAL A 140 3.14 11.57 -1.73
CA VAL A 140 2.20 12.66 -1.46
C VAL A 140 1.03 12.60 -2.44
N ALA A 141 -0.15 12.22 -1.98
CA ALA A 141 -1.37 12.29 -2.79
C ALA A 141 -2.09 13.63 -2.59
N CYS A 142 -2.85 14.08 -3.59
CA CYS A 142 -3.69 15.27 -3.49
C CYS A 142 -5.17 14.91 -3.48
N HIS A 143 -6.02 15.87 -3.12
CA HIS A 143 -7.48 15.68 -3.10
C HIS A 143 -8.00 15.22 -4.45
N ARG A 144 -7.58 15.86 -5.55
CA ARG A 144 -7.98 15.52 -6.92
C ARG A 144 -7.72 14.06 -7.26
N SER A 145 -6.51 13.57 -6.96
CA SER A 145 -6.13 12.19 -7.29
C SER A 145 -6.95 11.16 -6.51
N VAL A 146 -7.25 11.43 -5.24
CA VAL A 146 -8.11 10.57 -4.40
C VAL A 146 -9.56 10.61 -4.87
N ILE A 147 -10.11 11.78 -5.17
CA ILE A 147 -11.49 11.91 -5.69
C ILE A 147 -11.64 11.13 -6.98
N ASP A 148 -10.76 11.34 -7.95
CA ASP A 148 -10.79 10.63 -9.25
C ASP A 148 -10.69 9.11 -9.06
N TYR A 149 -9.76 8.66 -8.22
CA TYR A 149 -9.59 7.25 -7.91
C TYR A 149 -10.86 6.62 -7.30
N ILE A 150 -11.45 7.27 -6.29
CA ILE A 150 -12.63 6.74 -5.60
C ILE A 150 -13.87 6.74 -6.50
N GLU A 151 -14.04 7.77 -7.35
CA GLU A 151 -15.12 7.80 -8.35
C GLU A 151 -15.03 6.58 -9.28
N ASN A 152 -13.85 6.37 -9.87
CA ASN A 152 -13.62 5.30 -10.83
C ASN A 152 -13.72 3.90 -10.20
N LEU A 153 -13.12 3.70 -9.04
CA LEU A 153 -13.19 2.44 -8.30
C LEU A 153 -14.63 2.09 -7.93
N SER A 154 -15.38 3.08 -7.45
CA SER A 154 -16.78 2.89 -7.04
C SER A 154 -17.68 2.50 -8.20
N GLU A 155 -17.47 3.09 -9.37
CA GLU A 155 -18.21 2.72 -10.58
C GLU A 155 -17.90 1.27 -10.99
N VAL A 156 -16.62 0.91 -11.05
CA VAL A 156 -16.17 -0.45 -11.45
C VAL A 156 -16.69 -1.52 -10.49
N LEU A 157 -16.63 -1.26 -9.19
CA LEU A 157 -17.04 -2.23 -8.17
C LEU A 157 -18.51 -2.12 -7.78
N SER A 158 -19.21 -1.12 -8.31
CA SER A 158 -20.66 -0.90 -8.10
C SER A 158 -21.03 -0.69 -6.63
N PHE A 159 -20.28 0.14 -5.93
CA PHE A 159 -20.54 0.45 -4.52
C PHE A 159 -21.83 1.27 -4.33
N ASN A 160 -22.53 1.01 -3.25
CA ASN A 160 -23.78 1.68 -2.87
C ASN A 160 -23.96 1.64 -1.34
N GLU A 161 -25.10 2.10 -0.85
CA GLU A 161 -25.47 2.13 0.58
C GLU A 161 -25.58 0.75 1.23
N ASP A 162 -25.89 -0.30 0.45
CA ASP A 162 -25.99 -1.68 0.93
C ASP A 162 -24.61 -2.39 0.99
N THR A 163 -23.55 -1.71 0.56
CA THR A 163 -22.20 -2.27 0.60
C THR A 163 -21.71 -2.44 2.02
N VAL A 164 -21.31 -3.66 2.39
CA VAL A 164 -20.69 -3.99 3.67
C VAL A 164 -19.27 -4.46 3.42
N PHE A 165 -18.33 -3.58 3.67
CA PHE A 165 -16.91 -3.86 3.49
C PHE A 165 -16.29 -4.65 4.63
N GLY A 166 -15.39 -5.58 4.29
CA GLY A 166 -14.44 -6.18 5.22
C GLY A 166 -13.03 -5.65 4.97
N ASN A 167 -12.59 -4.65 5.75
CA ASN A 167 -11.27 -4.07 5.56
C ASN A 167 -10.17 -4.99 6.11
N GLN A 168 -9.27 -5.44 5.23
CA GLN A 168 -8.09 -6.25 5.55
C GLN A 168 -6.87 -5.37 5.78
N THR A 169 -6.66 -4.40 4.91
CA THR A 169 -5.41 -3.63 4.83
C THR A 169 -5.15 -2.78 6.07
N PRO A 170 -3.86 -2.60 6.46
CA PRO A 170 -3.49 -1.61 7.47
C PRO A 170 -3.88 -0.20 7.04
N LEU A 171 -4.09 0.70 8.01
CA LEU A 171 -4.48 2.08 7.73
C LEU A 171 -3.31 2.98 7.28
N TYR A 172 -2.07 2.50 7.36
CA TYR A 172 -0.87 3.24 6.94
C TYR A 172 -0.45 2.99 5.49
N VAL A 173 -1.29 2.30 4.71
CA VAL A 173 -1.09 2.08 3.27
C VAL A 173 -2.28 2.62 2.47
N ASP A 174 -2.03 3.09 1.25
CA ASP A 174 -3.04 3.63 0.34
C ASP A 174 -4.15 2.63 -0.03
N ALA A 175 -3.87 1.34 0.10
CA ALA A 175 -4.84 0.30 -0.17
C ALA A 175 -6.10 0.36 0.73
N CYS A 176 -6.04 1.01 1.92
CA CYS A 176 -7.21 1.20 2.78
C CYS A 176 -8.24 2.19 2.22
N LEU A 177 -7.85 3.03 1.27
CA LEU A 177 -8.75 4.01 0.65
C LEU A 177 -9.95 3.35 -0.03
N LYS A 178 -9.78 2.09 -0.49
CA LYS A 178 -10.81 1.32 -1.21
C LYS A 178 -12.10 1.10 -0.40
N GLU A 179 -12.00 1.12 0.91
CA GLU A 179 -13.13 0.96 1.80
C GLU A 179 -13.48 2.27 2.54
N LEU A 180 -12.47 3.04 2.98
CA LEU A 180 -12.68 4.20 3.85
C LEU A 180 -13.49 5.32 3.19
N TYR A 181 -13.07 5.76 2.01
CA TYR A 181 -13.75 6.85 1.31
C TYR A 181 -15.09 6.44 0.69
N PRO A 182 -15.24 5.25 0.05
CA PRO A 182 -16.54 4.78 -0.40
C PRO A 182 -17.56 4.61 0.73
N THR A 183 -17.12 4.20 1.94
CA THR A 183 -18.01 4.14 3.11
C THR A 183 -18.68 5.48 3.37
N LEU A 184 -17.94 6.58 3.38
CA LEU A 184 -18.52 7.92 3.56
C LEU A 184 -19.34 8.36 2.35
N LYS A 185 -18.85 8.12 1.16
CA LYS A 185 -19.50 8.56 -0.08
C LYS A 185 -20.88 7.97 -0.26
N PHE A 186 -21.06 6.69 0.05
CA PHE A 186 -22.30 5.95 -0.21
C PHE A 186 -23.15 5.68 1.03
N GLY A 187 -22.69 6.05 2.23
CA GLY A 187 -23.37 5.66 3.45
C GLY A 187 -23.25 4.16 3.75
N ALA A 188 -22.19 3.52 3.25
CA ALA A 188 -21.91 2.09 3.38
C ALA A 188 -21.39 1.73 4.79
N THR A 189 -21.22 0.45 5.06
CA THR A 189 -20.65 -0.03 6.33
C THR A 189 -19.27 -0.63 6.11
N THR A 190 -18.30 -0.34 7.01
CA THR A 190 -16.98 -0.98 7.00
C THR A 190 -16.68 -1.63 8.34
N TYR A 191 -16.36 -2.92 8.29
CA TYR A 191 -15.80 -3.66 9.41
C TYR A 191 -14.27 -3.68 9.29
N LEU A 192 -13.57 -3.14 10.28
CA LEU A 192 -12.12 -3.26 10.42
C LEU A 192 -11.82 -4.65 10.95
N ILE A 193 -11.42 -5.58 10.10
CA ILE A 193 -11.15 -6.96 10.50
C ILE A 193 -9.88 -7.00 11.35
N PRO A 194 -9.94 -7.60 12.56
CA PRO A 194 -8.77 -7.77 13.41
C PRO A 194 -7.66 -8.56 12.70
N LYS A 195 -6.42 -8.06 12.75
CA LYS A 195 -5.26 -8.67 12.11
C LYS A 195 -5.04 -10.14 12.53
N SER A 196 -5.36 -10.46 13.79
CA SER A 196 -5.26 -11.82 14.34
C SER A 196 -6.12 -12.85 13.59
N LEU A 197 -7.29 -12.44 13.07
CA LEU A 197 -8.20 -13.36 12.37
C LEU A 197 -7.59 -13.90 11.06
N PHE A 198 -6.64 -13.17 10.46
CA PHE A 198 -5.95 -13.65 9.26
C PHE A 198 -5.00 -14.83 9.54
N MET A 199 -4.73 -15.18 10.79
CA MET A 199 -4.04 -16.42 11.16
C MET A 199 -4.98 -17.62 11.29
N PHE A 200 -6.31 -17.40 11.33
CA PHE A 200 -7.34 -18.42 11.58
C PHE A 200 -8.41 -18.39 10.47
N PRO A 201 -8.14 -18.98 9.28
CA PRO A 201 -8.99 -18.86 8.10
C PRO A 201 -10.46 -19.23 8.30
N LEU A 202 -10.75 -20.25 9.14
CA LEU A 202 -12.13 -20.62 9.44
C LEU A 202 -12.85 -19.52 10.23
N GLN A 203 -12.23 -19.01 11.29
CA GLN A 203 -12.81 -17.91 12.09
C GLN A 203 -12.98 -16.64 11.27
N LEU A 204 -12.06 -16.39 10.32
CA LEU A 204 -12.18 -15.27 9.40
C LEU A 204 -13.43 -15.42 8.51
N VAL A 205 -13.69 -16.62 7.96
CA VAL A 205 -14.91 -16.87 7.16
C VAL A 205 -16.17 -16.77 8.02
N GLU A 206 -16.14 -17.26 9.26
CA GLU A 206 -17.23 -17.11 10.23
C GLU A 206 -17.50 -15.63 10.52
N PHE A 207 -16.46 -14.82 10.74
CA PHE A 207 -16.58 -13.37 10.91
C PHE A 207 -17.23 -12.68 9.70
N LEU A 208 -16.79 -13.04 8.47
CA LEU A 208 -17.40 -12.51 7.24
C LEU A 208 -18.91 -12.80 7.18
N ASN A 209 -19.32 -14.01 7.60
CA ASN A 209 -20.71 -14.43 7.60
C ASN A 209 -21.52 -13.76 8.73
N GLU A 210 -20.98 -13.67 9.94
CA GLU A 210 -21.64 -13.04 11.09
C GLU A 210 -21.99 -11.58 10.80
N HIS A 211 -21.04 -10.85 10.19
CA HIS A 211 -21.23 -9.44 9.85
C HIS A 211 -21.82 -9.21 8.45
N LYS A 212 -22.23 -10.28 7.76
CA LYS A 212 -22.81 -10.23 6.40
C LYS A 212 -21.97 -9.41 5.43
N ILE A 213 -20.65 -9.50 5.55
CA ILE A 213 -19.71 -8.79 4.67
C ILE A 213 -19.94 -9.28 3.25
N ASN A 214 -20.23 -8.34 2.36
CA ASN A 214 -20.59 -8.65 0.98
C ASN A 214 -19.53 -8.22 -0.05
N THR A 215 -18.58 -7.37 0.38
CA THR A 215 -17.55 -6.81 -0.48
C THR A 215 -16.19 -6.82 0.22
N ILE A 216 -15.18 -7.34 -0.46
CA ILE A 216 -13.78 -7.31 0.00
C ILE A 216 -12.86 -6.82 -1.11
N CYS A 217 -11.85 -6.02 -0.73
CA CYS A 217 -10.82 -5.50 -1.62
C CYS A 217 -9.43 -5.84 -1.07
N TRP A 218 -9.05 -7.11 -1.15
CA TRP A 218 -7.93 -7.68 -0.41
C TRP A 218 -6.70 -7.96 -1.27
N VAL A 219 -5.56 -8.14 -0.59
CA VAL A 219 -4.36 -8.69 -1.23
C VAL A 219 -4.55 -10.18 -1.53
N VAL A 220 -3.92 -10.64 -2.60
CA VAL A 220 -4.05 -12.04 -3.05
C VAL A 220 -3.60 -13.04 -1.99
N SER A 221 -2.54 -12.72 -1.23
CA SER A 221 -2.05 -13.60 -0.16
C SER A 221 -3.10 -13.90 0.92
N ALA A 222 -3.95 -12.91 1.27
CA ALA A 222 -5.05 -13.13 2.23
C ALA A 222 -6.12 -14.09 1.68
N LEU A 223 -6.46 -13.97 0.40
CA LEU A 223 -7.40 -14.89 -0.27
C LEU A 223 -6.81 -16.30 -0.40
N THR A 224 -5.55 -16.37 -0.79
CA THR A 224 -4.83 -17.65 -0.94
C THR A 224 -4.76 -18.42 0.38
N MET A 225 -4.56 -17.74 1.49
CA MET A 225 -4.53 -18.37 2.81
C MET A 225 -5.85 -19.07 3.15
N ILE A 226 -6.99 -18.44 2.89
CA ILE A 226 -8.31 -19.05 3.12
C ILE A 226 -8.49 -20.32 2.28
N SER A 227 -8.19 -20.23 0.98
CA SER A 227 -8.37 -21.37 0.05
C SER A 227 -7.37 -22.49 0.27
N ALA A 228 -6.07 -22.18 0.53
CA ALA A 228 -5.02 -23.17 0.70
C ALA A 228 -5.15 -23.98 1.99
N LEU A 229 -5.59 -23.35 3.09
CA LEU A 229 -5.77 -24.01 4.38
C LEU A 229 -7.13 -24.73 4.51
N GLY A 230 -7.92 -24.76 3.44
CA GLY A 230 -9.12 -25.60 3.35
C GLY A 230 -10.31 -25.13 4.18
N ALA A 231 -10.39 -23.84 4.52
CA ALA A 231 -11.52 -23.27 5.26
C ALA A 231 -12.85 -23.58 4.58
N PHE A 232 -12.92 -23.52 3.25
CA PHE A 232 -14.12 -23.78 2.46
C PHE A 232 -14.73 -25.17 2.61
N LYS A 233 -13.99 -26.15 3.12
CA LYS A 233 -14.52 -27.49 3.42
C LYS A 233 -15.47 -27.48 4.62
N LYS A 234 -15.36 -26.46 5.47
CA LYS A 234 -16.15 -26.32 6.70
C LYS A 234 -17.16 -25.17 6.60
N GLU A 235 -16.75 -24.03 6.09
CA GLU A 235 -17.55 -22.84 5.99
C GLU A 235 -17.19 -22.03 4.74
N VAL A 236 -18.22 -21.42 4.09
CA VAL A 236 -18.09 -20.62 2.88
C VAL A 236 -18.56 -19.20 3.18
N PRO A 237 -17.91 -18.14 2.69
CA PRO A 237 -18.34 -16.76 2.92
C PRO A 237 -19.59 -16.46 2.08
N ARG A 238 -20.77 -16.75 2.65
CA ARG A 238 -22.06 -16.82 1.94
C ARG A 238 -22.51 -15.50 1.34
N TYR A 239 -22.17 -14.39 1.98
CA TYR A 239 -22.64 -13.05 1.60
C TYR A 239 -21.72 -12.35 0.60
N LEU A 240 -20.48 -12.81 0.41
CA LEU A 240 -19.56 -12.18 -0.54
C LEU A 240 -20.09 -12.28 -1.98
N HIS A 241 -20.36 -11.15 -2.59
CA HIS A 241 -20.70 -11.05 -4.01
C HIS A 241 -19.69 -10.23 -4.82
N THR A 242 -18.84 -9.41 -4.17
CA THR A 242 -17.77 -8.66 -4.83
C THR A 242 -16.44 -8.97 -4.16
N ILE A 243 -15.53 -9.57 -4.91
CA ILE A 243 -14.19 -9.97 -4.46
C ILE A 243 -13.17 -9.29 -5.36
N ALA A 244 -12.73 -8.11 -4.96
CA ALA A 244 -11.64 -7.42 -5.61
C ALA A 244 -10.30 -7.84 -4.98
N PHE A 245 -9.30 -8.04 -5.80
CA PHE A 245 -7.96 -8.47 -5.36
C PHE A 245 -6.88 -7.77 -6.17
N GLY A 246 -5.67 -7.71 -5.64
CA GLY A 246 -4.56 -7.06 -6.34
C GLY A 246 -3.25 -7.15 -5.58
N SER A 247 -2.29 -6.34 -6.00
CA SER A 247 -0.93 -6.24 -5.47
C SER A 247 -0.04 -7.46 -5.73
N GLU A 248 -0.59 -8.63 -6.07
CA GLU A 248 0.15 -9.87 -6.31
C GLU A 248 -0.52 -10.66 -7.43
N VAL A 249 0.23 -11.57 -8.07
CA VAL A 249 -0.34 -12.51 -9.04
C VAL A 249 -1.13 -13.59 -8.30
N PHE A 250 -2.40 -13.77 -8.65
CA PHE A 250 -3.26 -14.79 -8.04
C PHE A 250 -2.97 -16.16 -8.67
N PRO A 251 -2.46 -17.15 -7.90
CA PRO A 251 -2.25 -18.49 -8.43
C PRO A 251 -3.57 -19.10 -8.88
N ILE A 252 -3.67 -19.51 -10.14
CA ILE A 252 -4.92 -19.98 -10.75
C ILE A 252 -5.55 -21.15 -9.99
N LYS A 253 -4.75 -22.07 -9.47
CA LYS A 253 -5.23 -23.16 -8.60
C LYS A 253 -6.04 -22.63 -7.40
N GLN A 254 -5.58 -21.55 -6.76
CA GLN A 254 -6.24 -20.97 -5.60
C GLN A 254 -7.45 -20.10 -6.03
N PHE A 255 -7.31 -19.37 -7.12
CA PHE A 255 -8.41 -18.64 -7.73
C PHE A 255 -9.59 -19.55 -8.09
N ASN A 256 -9.32 -20.70 -8.72
CA ASN A 256 -10.34 -21.69 -9.11
C ASN A 256 -11.07 -22.27 -7.89
N LEU A 257 -10.42 -22.38 -6.71
CA LEU A 257 -11.11 -22.74 -5.48
C LEU A 257 -12.12 -21.67 -5.06
N TRP A 258 -11.74 -20.41 -5.10
CA TRP A 258 -12.65 -19.31 -4.82
C TRP A 258 -13.84 -19.30 -5.79
N LYS A 259 -13.57 -19.42 -7.09
CA LYS A 259 -14.62 -19.47 -8.12
C LYS A 259 -15.56 -20.67 -7.95
N LYS A 260 -15.02 -21.83 -7.54
CA LYS A 260 -15.83 -23.02 -7.24
C LYS A 260 -16.79 -22.82 -6.07
N TYR A 261 -16.33 -22.19 -4.99
CA TYR A 261 -17.14 -22.01 -3.78
C TYR A 261 -17.98 -20.73 -3.78
N ARG A 262 -17.64 -19.76 -4.62
CA ARG A 262 -18.41 -18.52 -4.85
C ARG A 262 -18.63 -18.26 -6.34
N PRO A 263 -19.34 -19.16 -7.05
CA PRO A 263 -19.51 -19.06 -8.51
C PRO A 263 -20.26 -17.80 -8.94
N GLU A 264 -21.16 -17.29 -8.10
CA GLU A 264 -21.96 -16.08 -8.36
C GLU A 264 -21.24 -14.78 -8.02
N ALA A 265 -20.08 -14.86 -7.34
CA ALA A 265 -19.33 -13.65 -7.00
C ALA A 265 -18.63 -13.06 -8.23
N ARG A 266 -18.61 -11.73 -8.28
CA ARG A 266 -17.76 -10.99 -9.20
C ARG A 266 -16.33 -11.01 -8.69
N PHE A 267 -15.38 -11.32 -9.56
CA PHE A 267 -13.94 -11.31 -9.25
C PHE A 267 -13.27 -10.22 -10.09
N ILE A 268 -12.63 -9.27 -9.42
CA ILE A 268 -12.00 -8.13 -10.09
C ILE A 268 -10.53 -8.04 -9.67
N ASN A 269 -9.62 -8.21 -10.64
CA ASN A 269 -8.20 -7.95 -10.43
C ASN A 269 -7.93 -6.46 -10.54
N LEU A 270 -7.25 -5.88 -9.56
CA LEU A 270 -6.88 -4.48 -9.49
C LEU A 270 -5.37 -4.33 -9.55
N TYR A 271 -4.87 -3.37 -10.33
CA TYR A 271 -3.45 -3.06 -10.44
C TYR A 271 -3.23 -1.56 -10.31
N GLY A 272 -2.20 -1.17 -9.57
CA GLY A 272 -1.72 0.20 -9.49
C GLY A 272 -0.64 0.35 -8.42
N PRO A 273 0.26 1.34 -8.61
CA PRO A 273 1.25 1.75 -7.62
C PRO A 273 0.72 2.85 -6.71
N THR A 274 1.30 3.01 -5.55
CA THR A 274 0.99 4.09 -4.59
C THR A 274 1.19 5.48 -5.22
N GLU A 275 2.16 5.62 -6.12
CA GLU A 275 2.49 6.86 -6.84
C GLU A 275 1.39 7.29 -7.85
N ALA A 276 0.41 6.41 -8.10
CA ALA A 276 -0.81 6.71 -8.88
C ALA A 276 -2.07 6.50 -8.03
N THR A 277 -2.01 6.83 -6.75
CA THR A 277 -3.13 6.86 -5.80
C THR A 277 -3.92 5.53 -5.76
N GLY A 278 -3.21 4.43 -5.51
CA GLY A 278 -3.80 3.12 -5.30
C GLY A 278 -3.90 2.27 -6.55
N MET A 279 -5.03 2.25 -7.24
CA MET A 279 -5.23 1.38 -8.41
C MET A 279 -5.45 2.20 -9.67
N SER A 280 -4.88 1.73 -10.78
CA SER A 280 -4.92 2.41 -12.08
C SER A 280 -5.60 1.56 -13.16
N CYS A 281 -5.66 0.23 -12.97
CA CYS A 281 -6.28 -0.72 -13.90
C CYS A 281 -7.15 -1.71 -13.19
N TYR A 282 -8.07 -2.30 -13.94
CA TYR A 282 -8.91 -3.38 -13.46
C TYR A 282 -9.20 -4.40 -14.55
N TYR A 283 -9.41 -5.65 -14.13
CA TYR A 283 -9.90 -6.74 -14.96
C TYR A 283 -11.02 -7.48 -14.24
N GLU A 284 -12.22 -7.45 -14.79
CA GLU A 284 -13.32 -8.26 -14.29
C GLU A 284 -13.23 -9.65 -14.94
N VAL A 285 -13.14 -10.67 -14.10
CA VAL A 285 -12.94 -12.05 -14.55
C VAL A 285 -14.25 -12.60 -15.09
N ASN A 286 -14.33 -12.77 -16.39
CA ASN A 286 -15.50 -13.25 -17.14
C ASN A 286 -15.26 -14.54 -17.91
N ARG A 287 -14.08 -15.17 -17.78
CA ARG A 287 -13.70 -16.43 -18.44
C ARG A 287 -12.99 -17.38 -17.47
N GLU A 288 -12.81 -18.61 -17.88
CA GLU A 288 -11.99 -19.58 -17.17
C GLU A 288 -10.50 -19.43 -17.53
N PHE A 289 -9.63 -19.79 -16.61
CA PHE A 289 -8.19 -19.76 -16.76
C PHE A 289 -7.61 -21.15 -16.57
N GLN A 290 -6.64 -21.54 -17.43
CA GLN A 290 -5.85 -22.74 -17.27
C GLN A 290 -4.78 -22.54 -16.19
N LEU A 291 -4.17 -23.61 -15.68
CA LEU A 291 -3.23 -23.53 -14.54
C LEU A 291 -1.96 -22.71 -14.81
N ASP A 292 -1.57 -22.59 -16.06
CA ASP A 292 -0.41 -21.83 -16.56
C ASP A 292 -0.75 -20.41 -17.02
N ASP A 293 -2.04 -20.04 -17.00
CA ASP A 293 -2.47 -18.69 -17.34
C ASP A 293 -2.12 -17.68 -16.21
N VAL A 294 -2.14 -16.41 -16.59
CA VAL A 294 -2.06 -15.27 -15.67
C VAL A 294 -3.32 -14.42 -15.84
N ILE A 295 -3.99 -14.09 -14.73
CA ILE A 295 -5.13 -13.17 -14.76
C ILE A 295 -4.63 -11.78 -15.18
N PRO A 296 -5.16 -11.19 -16.27
CA PRO A 296 -4.75 -9.88 -16.72
C PRO A 296 -4.93 -8.79 -15.66
N ILE A 297 -4.16 -7.72 -15.76
CA ILE A 297 -4.42 -6.47 -15.03
C ILE A 297 -5.40 -5.58 -15.77
N GLY A 298 -5.73 -5.94 -17.00
CA GLY A 298 -6.86 -5.51 -17.78
C GLY A 298 -6.71 -4.14 -18.43
N LYS A 299 -7.65 -3.24 -18.14
CA LYS A 299 -7.75 -1.91 -18.76
C LYS A 299 -7.67 -0.79 -17.72
N PRO A 300 -7.22 0.41 -18.11
CA PRO A 300 -7.14 1.54 -17.20
C PRO A 300 -8.54 2.01 -16.75
N PHE A 301 -8.58 2.65 -15.59
CA PHE A 301 -9.72 3.45 -15.14
C PHE A 301 -9.96 4.65 -16.07
N LYS A 302 -11.14 5.27 -15.98
CA LYS A 302 -11.37 6.56 -16.64
C LYS A 302 -10.34 7.60 -16.14
N ASN A 303 -10.01 8.58 -16.96
CA ASN A 303 -9.01 9.61 -16.70
C ASN A 303 -7.60 9.06 -16.43
N THR A 304 -7.36 7.79 -16.75
CA THR A 304 -6.06 7.13 -16.65
C THR A 304 -5.71 6.49 -17.99
N GLU A 305 -4.47 6.62 -18.40
CA GLU A 305 -3.93 5.92 -19.57
C GLU A 305 -2.68 5.14 -19.18
N ILE A 306 -2.56 3.95 -19.76
CA ILE A 306 -1.37 3.12 -19.66
C ILE A 306 -0.61 3.20 -20.98
N ILE A 307 0.66 3.53 -20.87
CA ILE A 307 1.60 3.57 -21.97
C ILE A 307 2.67 2.50 -21.70
N LEU A 308 2.95 1.63 -22.66
CA LEU A 308 4.10 0.75 -22.59
C LEU A 308 5.27 1.43 -23.28
N LEU A 309 6.42 1.50 -22.61
CA LEU A 309 7.65 2.07 -23.18
C LEU A 309 8.80 1.06 -23.07
N ASP A 310 9.60 0.97 -24.12
CA ASP A 310 10.84 0.19 -24.15
C ASP A 310 12.01 0.94 -23.46
N GLU A 311 13.22 0.39 -23.54
CA GLU A 311 14.42 0.99 -22.94
C GLU A 311 14.83 2.31 -23.59
N ASP A 312 14.43 2.53 -24.85
CA ASP A 312 14.64 3.78 -25.61
C ASP A 312 13.51 4.81 -25.41
N MET A 313 12.58 4.54 -24.49
CA MET A 313 11.39 5.37 -24.23
C MET A 313 10.45 5.49 -25.44
N LYS A 314 10.35 4.44 -26.25
CA LYS A 314 9.44 4.32 -27.40
C LYS A 314 8.38 3.25 -27.11
N VAL A 315 7.27 3.34 -27.83
CA VAL A 315 6.22 2.30 -27.77
C VAL A 315 6.77 1.03 -28.43
N PRO A 316 6.84 -0.11 -27.72
CA PRO A 316 7.31 -1.36 -28.28
C PRO A 316 6.33 -1.91 -29.34
N ASP A 317 6.80 -2.83 -30.18
CA ASP A 317 5.95 -3.51 -31.14
C ASP A 317 4.83 -4.31 -30.45
N LYS A 318 3.76 -4.57 -31.18
CA LYS A 318 2.58 -5.26 -30.64
C LYS A 318 2.94 -6.64 -30.07
N GLY A 319 2.68 -6.84 -28.79
CA GLY A 319 2.94 -8.08 -28.05
C GLY A 319 4.34 -8.13 -27.42
N GLU A 320 5.19 -7.16 -27.67
CA GLU A 320 6.47 -7.01 -26.99
C GLU A 320 6.29 -6.45 -25.57
N VAL A 321 7.31 -6.69 -24.76
CA VAL A 321 7.34 -6.24 -23.35
C VAL A 321 7.80 -4.79 -23.28
N GLY A 322 7.10 -3.97 -22.50
CA GLY A 322 7.50 -2.62 -22.16
C GLY A 322 7.29 -2.31 -20.69
N GLU A 323 7.90 -1.24 -20.20
CA GLU A 323 7.62 -0.69 -18.88
C GLU A 323 6.21 -0.07 -18.86
N ILE A 324 5.44 -0.41 -17.86
CA ILE A 324 4.12 0.17 -17.63
C ILE A 324 4.31 1.60 -17.12
N CYS A 325 3.93 2.58 -17.92
CA CYS A 325 3.92 3.98 -17.56
C CYS A 325 2.47 4.46 -17.44
N ILE A 326 2.20 5.30 -16.45
CA ILE A 326 0.85 5.76 -16.12
C ILE A 326 0.79 7.27 -16.31
N ARG A 327 -0.24 7.76 -17.03
CA ARG A 327 -0.61 9.16 -17.02
C ARG A 327 -2.08 9.32 -16.63
N GLY A 328 -2.40 10.46 -16.04
CA GLY A 328 -3.79 10.80 -15.71
C GLY A 328 -3.93 11.54 -14.40
N THR A 329 -5.17 11.73 -14.00
CA THR A 329 -5.56 12.51 -12.83
C THR A 329 -5.18 11.82 -11.51
N SER A 330 -5.01 10.50 -11.52
CA SER A 330 -4.62 9.70 -10.35
C SER A 330 -3.15 9.86 -9.95
N LEU A 331 -2.29 10.49 -10.77
CA LEU A 331 -0.89 10.71 -10.40
C LEU A 331 -0.78 11.55 -9.13
N THR A 332 0.12 11.12 -8.24
CA THR A 332 0.43 11.84 -7.00
C THR A 332 1.36 13.03 -7.27
N LEU A 333 1.62 13.84 -6.24
CA LEU A 333 2.54 14.97 -6.31
C LEU A 333 4.03 14.55 -6.26
N GLY A 334 4.29 13.24 -6.18
CA GLY A 334 5.64 12.69 -6.07
C GLY A 334 6.05 12.40 -4.63
N TYR A 335 7.35 12.42 -4.34
CA TYR A 335 7.92 12.07 -3.04
C TYR A 335 8.19 13.31 -2.19
N TYR A 336 7.71 13.28 -0.95
CA TYR A 336 7.86 14.39 0.01
C TYR A 336 9.32 14.76 0.24
N LYS A 337 9.68 16.04 -0.02
CA LYS A 337 11.04 16.58 0.08
C LYS A 337 12.13 15.81 -0.70
N ASN A 338 11.74 15.03 -1.69
CA ASN A 338 12.67 14.26 -2.52
C ASN A 338 12.41 14.51 -4.01
N PHE A 339 12.75 15.74 -4.44
CA PHE A 339 12.53 16.19 -5.83
C PHE A 339 13.40 15.42 -6.84
N GLU A 340 14.63 15.04 -6.46
CA GLU A 340 15.51 14.26 -7.31
C GLU A 340 14.86 12.92 -7.67
N LYS A 341 14.43 12.16 -6.67
CA LYS A 341 13.76 10.87 -6.89
C LYS A 341 12.41 11.02 -7.58
N THR A 342 11.70 12.12 -7.32
CA THR A 342 10.46 12.42 -8.03
C THR A 342 10.73 12.58 -9.52
N ASN A 343 11.72 13.39 -9.90
CA ASN A 343 12.06 13.67 -11.29
C ASN A 343 12.64 12.45 -12.04
N GLU A 344 13.16 11.44 -11.34
CA GLU A 344 13.61 10.19 -11.96
C GLU A 344 12.45 9.33 -12.48
N VAL A 345 11.29 9.38 -11.84
CA VAL A 345 10.17 8.46 -12.12
C VAL A 345 8.92 9.17 -12.64
N PHE A 346 8.74 10.46 -12.33
CA PHE A 346 7.73 11.32 -12.93
C PHE A 346 8.40 12.14 -14.01
N VAL A 347 8.31 11.67 -15.24
CA VAL A 347 9.05 12.25 -16.38
C VAL A 347 8.10 12.86 -17.42
N GLN A 348 8.64 13.72 -18.28
CA GLN A 348 7.90 14.18 -19.45
C GLN A 348 7.48 12.99 -20.32
N ASN A 349 6.21 12.96 -20.73
CA ASN A 349 5.72 11.96 -21.67
C ASN A 349 6.51 12.07 -23.00
N PRO A 350 7.29 11.03 -23.38
CA PRO A 350 8.11 11.08 -24.61
C PRO A 350 7.29 11.09 -25.90
N LEU A 351 5.99 10.74 -25.80
CA LEU A 351 5.07 10.75 -26.95
C LEU A 351 4.39 12.10 -27.14
N ASN A 352 4.64 13.07 -26.23
CA ASN A 352 4.09 14.42 -26.28
C ASN A 352 5.22 15.47 -26.21
N ASP A 353 5.49 16.13 -27.33
CA ASP A 353 6.48 17.18 -27.48
C ASP A 353 5.89 18.61 -27.53
N ARG A 354 4.56 18.75 -27.30
CA ARG A 354 3.82 20.00 -27.50
C ARG A 354 3.61 20.82 -26.25
N TYR A 355 3.48 20.15 -25.10
CA TYR A 355 3.26 20.77 -23.79
C TYR A 355 3.75 19.86 -22.66
N PRO A 356 4.03 20.40 -21.48
CA PRO A 356 4.43 19.60 -20.33
C PRO A 356 3.32 18.60 -19.94
N GLU A 357 3.64 17.32 -19.93
CA GLU A 357 2.75 16.25 -19.54
C GLU A 357 3.55 15.18 -18.82
N LEU A 358 3.25 14.97 -17.54
CA LEU A 358 3.96 13.97 -16.74
C LEU A 358 3.35 12.58 -16.91
N ILE A 359 4.24 11.59 -16.98
CA ILE A 359 3.93 10.19 -16.80
C ILE A 359 4.71 9.65 -15.61
N TYR A 360 4.17 8.64 -14.93
CA TYR A 360 4.89 7.89 -13.90
C TYR A 360 5.41 6.57 -14.47
N CYS A 361 6.71 6.36 -14.44
CA CYS A 361 7.39 5.12 -14.82
C CYS A 361 7.40 4.17 -13.62
N THR A 362 6.65 3.06 -13.72
CA THR A 362 6.37 2.21 -12.55
C THR A 362 7.50 1.26 -12.17
N GLY A 363 8.40 0.96 -13.10
CA GLY A 363 9.35 -0.15 -13.00
C GLY A 363 8.72 -1.54 -13.19
N ASP A 364 7.41 -1.63 -13.37
CA ASP A 364 6.71 -2.87 -13.71
C ASP A 364 6.74 -3.10 -15.23
N LEU A 365 7.03 -4.32 -15.66
CA LEU A 365 7.02 -4.73 -17.06
C LEU A 365 5.70 -5.42 -17.40
N GLY A 366 5.13 -5.07 -18.52
CA GLY A 366 3.88 -5.64 -19.03
C GLY A 366 3.88 -5.82 -20.52
N LYS A 367 2.88 -6.52 -21.02
CA LYS A 367 2.60 -6.65 -22.47
C LYS A 367 1.10 -6.85 -22.69
N TYR A 368 0.66 -6.55 -23.89
CA TYR A 368 -0.69 -6.94 -24.32
C TYR A 368 -0.66 -8.38 -24.85
N ASN A 369 -1.58 -9.23 -24.34
CA ASN A 369 -1.75 -10.60 -24.83
C ASN A 369 -2.48 -10.63 -26.19
N GLY A 370 -2.76 -11.85 -26.70
CA GLY A 370 -3.45 -12.05 -27.98
C GLY A 370 -4.88 -11.48 -28.02
N GLU A 371 -5.54 -11.37 -26.86
CA GLU A 371 -6.87 -10.78 -26.68
C GLU A 371 -6.84 -9.25 -26.51
N GLY A 372 -5.64 -8.64 -26.49
CA GLY A 372 -5.46 -7.20 -26.25
C GLY A 372 -5.60 -6.78 -24.81
N GLU A 373 -5.48 -7.72 -23.87
CA GLU A 373 -5.53 -7.46 -22.43
C GLU A 373 -4.12 -7.24 -21.90
N LEU A 374 -3.95 -6.23 -21.03
CA LEU A 374 -2.65 -5.95 -20.40
C LEU A 374 -2.34 -7.00 -19.32
N VAL A 375 -1.17 -7.62 -19.43
CA VAL A 375 -0.67 -8.63 -18.51
C VAL A 375 0.61 -8.15 -17.85
N PHE A 376 0.69 -8.27 -16.54
CA PHE A 376 1.92 -8.05 -15.77
C PHE A 376 2.90 -9.20 -16.01
N ILE A 377 4.16 -8.88 -16.27
CA ILE A 377 5.22 -9.87 -16.54
C ILE A 377 6.19 -9.98 -15.37
N SER A 378 6.84 -8.89 -15.00
CA SER A 378 7.87 -8.84 -13.95
C SER A 378 8.16 -7.42 -13.52
N ARG A 379 9.15 -7.26 -12.64
CA ARG A 379 9.76 -5.96 -12.33
C ARG A 379 11.08 -5.78 -13.07
N LYS A 380 11.37 -4.52 -13.42
CA LYS A 380 12.65 -4.08 -13.98
C LYS A 380 13.78 -4.07 -12.92
N ASP A 381 13.40 -3.92 -11.65
CA ASP A 381 14.29 -3.82 -10.50
C ASP A 381 14.16 -5.03 -9.54
N ASN A 382 14.85 -4.97 -8.39
CA ASN A 382 14.81 -5.99 -7.33
C ASN A 382 13.67 -5.79 -6.33
N GLN A 383 12.71 -4.95 -6.64
CA GLN A 383 11.54 -4.75 -5.81
C GLN A 383 10.58 -5.92 -5.95
N ILE A 384 9.96 -6.32 -4.85
CA ILE A 384 8.98 -7.40 -4.81
C ILE A 384 7.67 -6.94 -4.19
N LYS A 385 6.60 -7.66 -4.52
CA LYS A 385 5.33 -7.61 -3.79
C LYS A 385 5.18 -8.91 -3.01
N HIS A 386 5.16 -8.82 -1.69
CA HIS A 386 5.11 -9.99 -0.81
C HIS A 386 4.16 -9.75 0.35
N MET A 387 3.17 -10.63 0.54
CA MET A 387 2.11 -10.52 1.54
C MET A 387 1.39 -9.15 1.51
N GLY A 388 1.17 -8.61 0.31
CA GLY A 388 0.53 -7.31 0.08
C GLY A 388 1.42 -6.09 0.32
N HIS A 389 2.68 -6.29 0.71
CA HIS A 389 3.64 -5.21 0.92
C HIS A 389 4.58 -5.06 -0.27
N ARG A 390 4.89 -3.82 -0.61
CA ARG A 390 5.93 -3.46 -1.55
C ARG A 390 7.26 -3.43 -0.79
N ILE A 391 8.22 -4.26 -1.20
CA ILE A 391 9.51 -4.46 -0.50
C ILE A 391 10.65 -4.22 -1.47
N GLU A 392 11.54 -3.30 -1.13
CA GLU A 392 12.84 -3.15 -1.75
C GLU A 392 13.80 -4.14 -1.10
N LEU A 393 14.24 -5.16 -1.85
CA LEU A 393 15.24 -6.11 -1.33
C LEU A 393 16.53 -5.40 -0.93
N GLY A 394 16.88 -4.31 -1.62
CA GLY A 394 18.02 -3.47 -1.28
C GLY A 394 17.93 -2.81 0.10
N GLU A 395 16.72 -2.49 0.60
CA GLU A 395 16.54 -1.96 1.97
C GLU A 395 16.98 -3.00 3.02
N ILE A 396 16.63 -4.27 2.81
CA ILE A 396 17.06 -5.37 3.69
C ILE A 396 18.60 -5.54 3.65
N GLU A 397 19.17 -5.47 2.45
CA GLU A 397 20.62 -5.58 2.25
C GLU A 397 21.39 -4.45 2.95
N ILE A 398 20.91 -3.22 2.83
CA ILE A 398 21.51 -2.04 3.48
C ILE A 398 21.47 -2.23 5.00
N VAL A 399 20.33 -2.58 5.57
CA VAL A 399 20.20 -2.79 7.02
C VAL A 399 21.11 -3.93 7.49
N ALA A 400 21.20 -5.04 6.75
CA ALA A 400 22.09 -6.14 7.08
C ALA A 400 23.56 -5.70 7.05
N ASN A 401 23.95 -4.93 6.04
CA ASN A 401 25.35 -4.43 5.90
C ASN A 401 25.75 -3.38 6.96
N MET A 402 24.82 -2.86 7.79
CA MET A 402 25.14 -2.01 8.94
C MET A 402 25.69 -2.80 10.14
N MET A 403 25.66 -4.13 10.13
CA MET A 403 26.19 -4.95 11.21
C MET A 403 27.72 -4.98 11.18
N GLU A 404 28.35 -4.81 12.35
CA GLU A 404 29.80 -4.63 12.48
C GLU A 404 30.63 -5.74 11.79
N ASN A 405 30.20 -6.99 11.89
CA ASN A 405 30.92 -8.14 11.33
C ASN A 405 30.36 -8.63 9.98
N MET A 406 29.50 -7.84 9.34
CA MET A 406 28.96 -8.12 8.01
C MET A 406 29.93 -7.60 6.95
N GLN A 407 30.33 -8.47 6.02
CA GLN A 407 31.14 -8.06 4.87
C GLN A 407 30.29 -7.75 3.66
N ASN A 408 29.28 -8.60 3.39
CA ASN A 408 28.37 -8.45 2.26
C ASN A 408 27.06 -9.18 2.54
N ALA A 409 25.96 -8.56 2.12
CA ALA A 409 24.62 -9.16 2.16
C ALA A 409 23.89 -8.97 0.84
N CYS A 410 23.15 -9.97 0.41
CA CYS A 410 22.35 -9.96 -0.79
C CYS A 410 21.04 -10.71 -0.58
N CYS A 411 19.92 -10.11 -0.94
CA CYS A 411 18.59 -10.70 -0.86
C CYS A 411 18.11 -11.20 -2.21
N LEU A 412 17.52 -12.38 -2.22
CA LEU A 412 16.75 -12.92 -3.34
C LEU A 412 15.32 -13.21 -2.90
N PHE A 413 14.42 -13.15 -3.86
CA PHE A 413 13.06 -13.64 -3.68
C PHE A 413 12.86 -14.95 -4.43
N ASP A 414 12.47 -15.98 -3.70
CA ASP A 414 12.09 -17.26 -4.28
C ASP A 414 10.62 -17.19 -4.69
N ASN A 415 10.37 -17.05 -5.98
CA ASN A 415 9.02 -16.94 -6.53
C ASN A 415 8.17 -18.21 -6.34
N ASP A 416 8.80 -19.38 -6.31
CA ASP A 416 8.10 -20.68 -6.18
C ASP A 416 7.65 -20.92 -4.74
N ARG A 417 8.53 -20.64 -3.79
CA ARG A 417 8.27 -20.80 -2.35
C ARG A 417 7.69 -19.55 -1.70
N LYS A 418 7.65 -18.40 -2.42
CA LYS A 418 7.25 -17.10 -1.91
C LYS A 418 8.03 -16.70 -0.65
N LYS A 419 9.37 -16.81 -0.70
CA LYS A 419 10.26 -16.55 0.43
C LYS A 419 11.35 -15.56 0.09
N ILE A 420 11.62 -14.64 1.02
CA ILE A 420 12.81 -13.79 0.99
C ILE A 420 13.97 -14.59 1.58
N ILE A 421 15.08 -14.66 0.86
CA ILE A 421 16.31 -15.35 1.28
C ILE A 421 17.42 -14.32 1.33
N LEU A 422 18.07 -14.15 2.48
CA LEU A 422 19.27 -13.37 2.65
C LEU A 422 20.50 -14.28 2.61
N PHE A 423 21.40 -14.01 1.69
CA PHE A 423 22.74 -14.59 1.66
C PHE A 423 23.73 -13.56 2.21
N TYR A 424 24.68 -13.98 3.03
CA TYR A 424 25.67 -13.08 3.58
C TYR A 424 27.05 -13.70 3.76
N VAL A 425 28.05 -12.86 3.80
CA VAL A 425 29.43 -13.19 4.18
C VAL A 425 29.77 -12.33 5.39
N GLY A 426 30.29 -12.91 6.44
CA GLY A 426 30.66 -12.23 7.68
C GLY A 426 30.94 -13.20 8.83
N ASP A 427 31.63 -12.71 9.85
CA ASP A 427 31.91 -13.49 11.08
C ASP A 427 30.78 -13.24 12.10
N ILE A 428 29.63 -13.76 11.76
CA ILE A 428 28.37 -13.55 12.49
C ILE A 428 27.43 -14.72 12.22
N THR A 429 26.63 -15.11 13.18
CA THR A 429 25.67 -16.21 13.04
C THR A 429 24.37 -15.75 12.38
N SER A 430 23.70 -16.65 11.67
CA SER A 430 22.38 -16.37 11.08
C SER A 430 21.32 -15.98 12.12
N ALA A 431 21.45 -16.44 13.36
CA ALA A 431 20.56 -16.07 14.46
C ALA A 431 20.76 -14.59 14.89
N GLU A 432 22.00 -14.13 14.97
CA GLU A 432 22.30 -12.73 15.26
C GLU A 432 21.81 -11.81 14.16
N VAL A 433 22.04 -12.17 12.88
CA VAL A 433 21.49 -11.45 11.73
C VAL A 433 19.97 -11.37 11.80
N ALA A 434 19.30 -12.50 12.09
CA ALA A 434 17.84 -12.53 12.19
C ALA A 434 17.32 -11.63 13.30
N ASN A 435 17.97 -11.61 14.46
CA ASN A 435 17.56 -10.78 15.60
C ASN A 435 17.75 -9.30 15.28
N TYR A 436 18.91 -8.93 14.72
CA TYR A 436 19.16 -7.55 14.32
C TYR A 436 18.15 -7.03 13.30
N LEU A 437 17.86 -7.83 12.27
CA LEU A 437 16.86 -7.44 11.25
C LEU A 437 15.45 -7.31 11.82
N LYS A 438 15.05 -8.16 12.77
CA LYS A 438 13.74 -8.04 13.45
C LYS A 438 13.58 -6.74 14.25
N GLU A 439 14.68 -6.20 14.79
CA GLU A 439 14.66 -4.92 15.52
C GLU A 439 14.58 -3.71 14.59
N LYS A 440 15.08 -3.83 13.36
CA LYS A 440 15.23 -2.71 12.42
C LYS A 440 14.17 -2.67 11.32
N LEU A 441 13.67 -3.83 10.90
CA LEU A 441 12.77 -3.98 9.75
C LEU A 441 11.37 -4.41 10.18
N PRO A 442 10.32 -3.94 9.46
CA PRO A 442 8.98 -4.49 9.61
C PRO A 442 8.98 -6.01 9.43
N ARG A 443 8.10 -6.71 10.13
CA ARG A 443 8.02 -8.19 10.12
C ARG A 443 7.94 -8.80 8.73
N TYR A 444 7.22 -8.15 7.82
CA TYR A 444 7.04 -8.62 6.45
C TYR A 444 8.30 -8.51 5.58
N MET A 445 9.31 -7.72 6.01
CA MET A 445 10.61 -7.57 5.34
C MET A 445 11.68 -8.52 5.89
N VAL A 446 11.47 -9.12 7.06
CA VAL A 446 12.46 -10.02 7.67
C VAL A 446 12.60 -11.27 6.80
N PRO A 447 13.83 -11.62 6.34
CA PRO A 447 14.03 -12.78 5.49
C PRO A 447 13.53 -14.09 6.13
N ASN A 448 12.87 -14.92 5.32
CA ASN A 448 12.39 -16.23 5.75
C ASN A 448 13.54 -17.24 5.94
N LEU A 449 14.62 -17.06 5.19
CA LEU A 449 15.84 -17.85 5.25
C LEU A 449 17.04 -16.90 5.28
N ILE A 450 18.02 -17.23 6.14
CA ILE A 450 19.27 -16.48 6.26
C ILE A 450 20.41 -17.50 6.16
N ARG A 451 21.28 -17.32 5.17
CA ARG A 451 22.36 -18.28 4.84
C ARG A 451 23.70 -17.60 4.79
N ALA A 452 24.64 -18.09 5.61
CA ALA A 452 26.03 -17.72 5.53
C ALA A 452 26.68 -18.39 4.30
N LEU A 453 27.57 -17.65 3.65
CA LEU A 453 28.40 -18.12 2.57
C LEU A 453 29.87 -17.86 2.92
N ASP A 454 30.76 -18.73 2.50
CA ASP A 454 32.23 -18.50 2.64
C ASP A 454 32.68 -17.35 1.75
N LYS A 455 32.03 -17.19 0.59
CA LYS A 455 32.34 -16.13 -0.37
C LYS A 455 31.09 -15.75 -1.17
N MET A 456 30.87 -14.45 -1.35
CA MET A 456 29.79 -13.95 -2.21
C MET A 456 30.17 -14.19 -3.70
N PRO A 457 29.31 -14.86 -4.50
CA PRO A 457 29.56 -15.02 -5.94
C PRO A 457 29.50 -13.67 -6.62
N LEU A 458 30.47 -13.43 -7.51
CA LEU A 458 30.58 -12.18 -8.26
C LEU A 458 30.54 -12.46 -9.77
N THR A 459 29.92 -11.56 -10.52
CA THR A 459 29.99 -11.51 -11.98
C THR A 459 31.41 -11.16 -12.43
N ALA A 460 31.70 -11.33 -13.72
CA ALA A 460 32.98 -10.94 -14.32
C ALA A 460 33.37 -9.48 -14.09
N ASN A 461 32.37 -8.60 -13.87
CA ASN A 461 32.58 -7.17 -13.59
C ASN A 461 32.65 -6.84 -12.10
N GLY A 462 32.78 -7.83 -11.22
CA GLY A 462 32.91 -7.65 -9.77
C GLY A 462 31.62 -7.29 -9.03
N LYS A 463 30.46 -7.35 -9.67
CA LYS A 463 29.16 -7.18 -9.00
C LYS A 463 28.65 -8.50 -8.45
N ILE A 464 27.82 -8.47 -7.40
CA ILE A 464 27.20 -9.69 -6.85
C ILE A 464 26.40 -10.40 -7.94
N ASP A 465 26.68 -11.68 -8.14
CA ASP A 465 25.98 -12.55 -9.09
C ASP A 465 24.68 -13.10 -8.48
N ARG A 466 23.62 -12.31 -8.62
CA ARG A 466 22.29 -12.71 -8.13
C ARG A 466 21.71 -13.94 -8.87
N VAL A 467 22.18 -14.21 -10.08
CA VAL A 467 21.74 -15.39 -10.86
C VAL A 467 22.41 -16.62 -10.29
N GLY A 468 23.72 -16.58 -10.09
CA GLY A 468 24.48 -17.68 -9.47
C GLY A 468 24.02 -17.96 -8.03
N LEU A 469 23.59 -16.96 -7.28
CA LEU A 469 23.02 -17.16 -5.93
C LEU A 469 21.73 -18.02 -5.92
N LYS A 470 21.03 -18.14 -7.04
CA LYS A 470 19.83 -19.01 -7.13
C LYS A 470 20.18 -20.50 -6.95
N ASP A 471 21.40 -20.89 -7.26
CA ASP A 471 21.85 -22.28 -7.10
C ASP A 471 22.10 -22.67 -5.62
N TYR A 472 22.16 -21.67 -4.73
CA TYR A 472 22.34 -21.85 -3.27
C TYR A 472 21.01 -21.81 -2.49
N LYS A 473 19.85 -21.84 -3.17
CA LYS A 473 18.51 -21.76 -2.54
C LYS A 473 18.12 -22.98 -1.70
#